data_d5f92e98496eccc4c13072ab8bdf885e
#
_entry.id   d5f92e98496eccc4c13072ab8bdf885e
#
_cell.length_a   1.000
_cell.length_b   1.000
_cell.length_c   1.000
_cell.angle_alpha   90.00
_cell.angle_beta   90.00
_cell.angle_gamma   90.00
#
_symmetry.space_group_name_H-M   'P 1'
#
loop_
_entity.id
_entity.type
_entity.pdbx_description
1 polymer ?
#
loop_
_entity_poly.entity_id
_entity_poly.type
_entity_poly.pdbx_seq_one_letter_code
_entity_poly.pdbx_strand_id
1 'polypeptide(L)'
;MTLRVLTVDDSRTILAMLHHTLSNAGFEVLQAEDGRQGLDLLKAESVDVVITDINMPVMDGIEFIKNVRATGQHNSLPILILTTETSQDKRDQGKAAGGTGWIVKPFDPEKLISVIQRVVH
;
A
#
# COMPACT_ATOMS: atom_id res chain seq x y z
N MET A 1 -13.39 -4.67 -15.64
CA MET A 1 -12.09 -3.99 -15.70
C MET A 1 -11.17 -4.53 -14.61
N THR A 2 -9.91 -4.70 -14.93
CA THR A 2 -8.93 -5.21 -13.98
C THR A 2 -8.42 -4.07 -13.08
N LEU A 3 -8.57 -4.24 -11.77
CA LEU A 3 -8.03 -3.30 -10.81
C LEU A 3 -6.51 -3.49 -10.66
N ARG A 4 -5.80 -2.40 -10.50
CA ARG A 4 -4.34 -2.38 -10.37
C ARG A 4 -3.96 -2.01 -8.94
N VAL A 5 -3.07 -2.81 -8.36
CA VAL A 5 -2.59 -2.62 -6.99
C VAL A 5 -1.10 -2.36 -7.01
N LEU A 6 -0.67 -1.29 -6.35
CA LEU A 6 0.75 -1.05 -6.10
C LEU A 6 1.08 -1.55 -4.71
N THR A 7 2.04 -2.47 -4.61
CA THR A 7 2.54 -2.97 -3.33
C THR A 7 3.93 -2.40 -3.08
N VAL A 8 4.16 -1.86 -1.88
CA VAL A 8 5.40 -1.20 -1.50
C VAL A 8 5.89 -1.84 -0.21
N ASP A 9 7.00 -2.58 -0.27
CA ASP A 9 7.56 -3.27 0.88
C ASP A 9 9.02 -3.63 0.56
N ASP A 10 9.92 -3.46 1.51
CA ASP A 10 11.32 -3.81 1.30
C ASP A 10 11.58 -5.31 1.44
N SER A 11 10.61 -6.08 1.90
CA SER A 11 10.69 -7.53 1.97
C SER A 11 10.23 -8.16 0.67
N ARG A 12 11.16 -8.77 -0.06
CA ARG A 12 10.83 -9.48 -1.31
C ARG A 12 9.90 -10.65 -1.07
N THR A 13 9.99 -11.29 0.10
CA THR A 13 9.09 -12.37 0.47
C THR A 13 7.65 -11.87 0.58
N ILE A 14 7.44 -10.74 1.24
CA ILE A 14 6.11 -10.14 1.38
C ILE A 14 5.58 -9.70 0.00
N LEU A 15 6.42 -9.08 -0.82
CA LEU A 15 6.01 -8.69 -2.18
C LEU A 15 5.58 -9.91 -2.99
N ALA A 16 6.32 -11.02 -2.88
CA ALA A 16 5.96 -12.24 -3.59
C ALA A 16 4.63 -12.83 -3.08
N MET A 17 4.42 -12.84 -1.77
CA MET A 17 3.16 -13.32 -1.17
C MET A 17 1.98 -12.47 -1.62
N LEU A 18 2.14 -11.15 -1.59
CA LEU A 18 1.10 -10.24 -2.06
C LEU A 18 0.82 -10.42 -3.55
N HIS A 19 1.87 -10.54 -4.35
CA HIS A 19 1.72 -10.78 -5.79
C HIS A 19 0.90 -12.03 -6.06
N HIS A 20 1.24 -13.13 -5.40
CA HIS A 20 0.52 -14.40 -5.56
C HIS A 20 -0.95 -14.26 -5.16
N THR A 21 -1.20 -13.71 -3.98
CA THR A 21 -2.56 -13.54 -3.45
C THR A 21 -3.42 -12.65 -4.36
N LEU A 22 -2.86 -11.51 -4.75
CA LEU A 22 -3.62 -10.52 -5.52
C LEU A 22 -3.80 -10.95 -6.97
N SER A 23 -2.78 -11.54 -7.59
CA SER A 23 -2.90 -12.04 -8.96
C SER A 23 -3.93 -13.15 -9.06
N ASN A 24 -3.96 -14.05 -8.07
CA ASN A 24 -4.95 -15.12 -8.05
C ASN A 24 -6.37 -14.59 -7.87
N ALA A 25 -6.53 -13.42 -7.28
CA ALA A 25 -7.83 -12.77 -7.12
C ALA A 25 -8.23 -11.91 -8.34
N GLY A 26 -7.38 -11.86 -9.36
CA GLY A 26 -7.69 -11.14 -10.60
C GLY A 26 -7.16 -9.71 -10.65
N PHE A 27 -6.36 -9.28 -9.67
CA PHE A 27 -5.76 -7.95 -9.69
C PHE A 27 -4.45 -7.94 -10.50
N GLU A 28 -4.17 -6.81 -11.14
CA GLU A 28 -2.86 -6.55 -11.73
C GLU A 28 -1.99 -5.91 -10.66
N VAL A 29 -0.75 -6.39 -10.49
CA VAL A 29 0.11 -5.99 -9.37
C VAL A 29 1.37 -5.29 -9.88
N LEU A 30 1.65 -4.11 -9.33
CA LEU A 30 2.91 -3.40 -9.49
C LEU A 30 3.64 -3.45 -8.17
N GLN A 31 4.96 -3.53 -8.18
CA GLN A 31 5.77 -3.69 -6.98
C GLN A 31 6.82 -2.60 -6.86
N ALA A 32 7.05 -2.13 -5.63
CA ALA A 32 8.13 -1.22 -5.30
C ALA A 32 8.78 -1.69 -3.99
N GLU A 33 10.08 -1.48 -3.84
CA GLU A 33 10.83 -1.92 -2.67
C GLU A 33 10.99 -0.83 -1.61
N ASP A 34 10.64 0.40 -1.93
CA ASP A 34 10.65 1.53 -0.99
C ASP A 34 9.71 2.62 -1.47
N GLY A 35 9.54 3.65 -0.64
CA GLY A 35 8.62 4.75 -0.94
C GLY A 35 9.02 5.56 -2.17
N ARG A 36 10.32 5.69 -2.44
CA ARG A 36 10.79 6.43 -3.60
C ARG A 36 10.40 5.74 -4.90
N GLN A 37 10.62 4.43 -4.96
CA GLN A 37 10.19 3.64 -6.12
C GLN A 37 8.68 3.70 -6.29
N GLY A 38 7.94 3.65 -5.17
CA GLY A 38 6.49 3.76 -5.20
C GLY A 38 6.01 5.07 -5.79
N LEU A 39 6.64 6.19 -5.40
CA LEU A 39 6.30 7.50 -5.97
C LEU A 39 6.60 7.56 -7.47
N ASP A 40 7.73 7.02 -7.89
CA ASP A 40 8.10 7.00 -9.31
C ASP A 40 7.10 6.20 -10.13
N LEU A 41 6.63 5.06 -9.61
CA LEU A 41 5.61 4.27 -10.28
C LEU A 41 4.27 5.01 -10.37
N LEU A 42 3.87 5.73 -9.33
CA LEU A 42 2.62 6.49 -9.35
C LEU A 42 2.65 7.64 -10.34
N LYS A 43 3.82 8.16 -10.68
CA LYS A 43 3.96 9.18 -11.72
C LYS A 43 3.80 8.59 -13.12
N ALA A 44 4.20 7.33 -13.30
CA ALA A 44 4.22 6.67 -14.60
C ALA A 44 2.97 5.83 -14.87
N GLU A 45 2.32 5.34 -13.83
CA GLU A 45 1.26 4.34 -13.93
C GLU A 45 0.05 4.74 -13.09
N SER A 46 -1.16 4.45 -13.58
CA SER A 46 -2.39 4.58 -12.80
C SER A 46 -2.59 3.34 -11.95
N VAL A 47 -2.93 3.52 -10.67
CA VAL A 47 -3.30 2.41 -9.80
C VAL A 47 -4.59 2.73 -9.06
N ASP A 48 -5.28 1.70 -8.63
CA ASP A 48 -6.58 1.82 -7.96
C ASP A 48 -6.47 1.73 -6.45
N VAL A 49 -5.40 1.14 -5.94
CA VAL A 49 -5.13 1.02 -4.50
C VAL A 49 -3.65 0.79 -4.28
N VAL A 50 -3.16 1.29 -3.15
CA VAL A 50 -1.76 1.08 -2.71
C VAL A 50 -1.77 0.29 -1.42
N ILE A 51 -0.87 -0.67 -1.30
CA ILE A 51 -0.58 -1.38 -0.04
C ILE A 51 0.88 -1.11 0.29
N THR A 52 1.15 -0.50 1.43
CA THR A 52 2.52 -0.14 1.82
C THR A 52 2.84 -0.54 3.25
N ASP A 53 4.09 -0.97 3.46
CA ASP A 53 4.63 -1.08 4.81
C ASP A 53 5.04 0.32 5.30
N ILE A 54 5.31 0.44 6.60
CA ILE A 54 5.82 1.66 7.22
C ILE A 54 7.33 1.66 7.27
N ASN A 55 7.93 0.55 7.73
CA ASN A 55 9.38 0.48 8.00
C ASN A 55 10.12 0.05 6.73
N MET A 56 10.62 1.03 6.00
CA MET A 56 11.35 0.80 4.75
C MET A 56 12.55 1.74 4.68
N PRO A 57 13.64 1.33 3.99
CA PRO A 57 14.78 2.21 3.78
C PRO A 57 14.45 3.30 2.75
N VAL A 58 15.31 4.29 2.64
CA VAL A 58 15.24 5.41 1.69
C VAL A 58 14.07 6.35 2.00
N MET A 59 12.84 5.84 1.97
CA MET A 59 11.64 6.62 2.33
C MET A 59 10.66 5.66 3.01
N ASP A 60 10.33 5.92 4.27
CA ASP A 60 9.38 5.06 5.00
C ASP A 60 7.95 5.27 4.50
N GLY A 61 7.03 4.41 4.97
CA GLY A 61 5.67 4.40 4.48
C GLY A 61 4.88 5.65 4.85
N ILE A 62 5.14 6.23 6.02
CA ILE A 62 4.43 7.45 6.45
C ILE A 62 4.85 8.62 5.57
N GLU A 63 6.15 8.77 5.32
CA GLU A 63 6.68 9.79 4.43
C GLU A 63 6.17 9.59 3.00
N PHE A 64 6.15 8.34 2.55
CA PHE A 64 5.60 7.98 1.25
C PHE A 64 4.14 8.45 1.10
N ILE A 65 3.30 8.15 2.10
CA ILE A 65 1.89 8.56 2.07
C ILE A 65 1.77 10.08 2.03
N LYS A 66 2.55 10.79 2.86
CA LYS A 66 2.55 12.26 2.85
C LYS A 66 2.90 12.82 1.48
N ASN A 67 3.92 12.24 0.83
CA ASN A 67 4.34 12.69 -0.49
C ASN A 67 3.29 12.39 -1.55
N VAL A 68 2.63 11.23 -1.48
CA VAL A 68 1.54 10.91 -2.41
C VAL A 68 0.41 11.94 -2.30
N ARG A 69 -0.01 12.25 -1.08
CA ARG A 69 -1.09 13.21 -0.86
C ARG A 69 -0.70 14.64 -1.22
N ALA A 70 0.58 14.99 -1.03
CA ALA A 70 1.07 16.33 -1.31
C ALA A 70 0.99 16.72 -2.80
N THR A 71 0.96 15.74 -3.70
CA THR A 71 0.84 16.02 -5.13
C THR A 71 -0.52 16.59 -5.51
N GLY A 72 -1.54 16.37 -4.68
CA GLY A 72 -2.91 16.77 -4.99
C GLY A 72 -3.59 15.92 -6.05
N GLN A 73 -2.88 15.01 -6.69
CA GLN A 73 -3.40 14.18 -7.77
C GLN A 73 -4.00 12.86 -7.29
N HIS A 74 -3.70 12.47 -6.05
CA HIS A 74 -4.10 11.18 -5.49
C HIS A 74 -4.87 11.32 -4.19
N ASN A 75 -5.73 12.33 -4.08
CA ASN A 75 -6.48 12.59 -2.84
C ASN A 75 -7.49 11.48 -2.52
N SER A 76 -8.01 10.81 -3.54
CA SER A 76 -8.99 9.74 -3.37
C SER A 76 -8.40 8.35 -3.48
N LEU A 77 -7.09 8.23 -3.73
CA LEU A 77 -6.43 6.93 -3.87
C LEU A 77 -6.40 6.22 -2.52
N PRO A 78 -7.01 5.04 -2.39
CA PRO A 78 -6.92 4.29 -1.14
C PRO A 78 -5.48 3.82 -0.91
N ILE A 79 -4.97 4.04 0.30
CA ILE A 79 -3.65 3.56 0.72
C ILE A 79 -3.83 2.74 1.99
N LEU A 80 -3.62 1.43 1.86
CA LEU A 80 -3.68 0.50 2.99
C LEU A 80 -2.27 0.29 3.53
N ILE A 81 -2.14 0.35 4.85
CA ILE A 81 -0.87 0.10 5.52
C ILE A 81 -0.87 -1.37 5.96
N LEU A 82 0.15 -2.12 5.55
CA LEU A 82 0.35 -3.52 5.92
C LEU A 82 1.70 -3.64 6.58
N THR A 83 1.73 -3.87 7.90
CA THR A 83 2.95 -3.77 8.68
C THR A 83 2.92 -4.66 9.92
N THR A 84 4.11 -4.97 10.47
CA THR A 84 4.23 -5.62 11.78
C THR A 84 4.11 -4.61 12.92
N GLU A 85 4.15 -3.31 12.62
CA GLU A 85 4.06 -2.25 13.62
C GLU A 85 2.67 -2.21 14.25
N THR A 86 2.60 -2.22 15.58
CA THR A 86 1.32 -2.24 16.31
C THR A 86 1.13 -1.06 17.27
N SER A 87 2.10 -0.15 17.36
CA SER A 87 1.97 0.98 18.28
C SER A 87 0.84 1.91 17.85
N GLN A 88 0.09 2.43 18.83
CA GLN A 88 -0.99 3.38 18.54
C GLN A 88 -0.42 4.68 17.96
N ASP A 89 0.78 5.08 18.40
CA ASP A 89 1.43 6.28 17.90
C ASP A 89 1.68 6.20 16.40
N LYS A 90 2.19 5.05 15.92
CA LYS A 90 2.43 4.85 14.48
C LYS A 90 1.13 4.78 13.69
N ARG A 91 0.08 4.18 14.27
CA ARG A 91 -1.24 4.15 13.63
C ARG A 91 -1.80 5.55 13.47
N ASP A 92 -1.66 6.39 14.50
CA ASP A 92 -2.09 7.78 14.47
C ASP A 92 -1.32 8.57 13.41
N GLN A 93 -0.01 8.35 13.32
CA GLN A 93 0.83 9.01 12.30
C GLN A 93 0.41 8.58 10.88
N GLY A 94 0.15 7.29 10.67
CA GLY A 94 -0.28 6.78 9.38
C GLY A 94 -1.61 7.37 8.95
N LYS A 95 -2.55 7.45 9.87
CA LYS A 95 -3.87 8.04 9.62
C LYS A 95 -3.75 9.55 9.32
N ALA A 96 -2.95 10.26 10.11
CA ALA A 96 -2.72 11.70 9.92
C ALA A 96 -2.05 11.99 8.58
N ALA A 97 -1.20 11.08 8.10
CA ALA A 97 -0.53 11.22 6.81
C ALA A 97 -1.49 11.01 5.63
N GLY A 98 -2.64 10.40 5.87
CA GLY A 98 -3.65 10.14 4.84
C GLY A 98 -3.86 8.66 4.50
N GLY A 99 -3.39 7.74 5.35
CA GLY A 99 -3.64 6.31 5.17
C GLY A 99 -5.12 5.98 5.32
N THR A 100 -5.59 5.04 4.51
CA THR A 100 -7.01 4.66 4.48
C THR A 100 -7.33 3.56 5.48
N GLY A 101 -6.43 2.61 5.66
CA GLY A 101 -6.63 1.48 6.58
C GLY A 101 -5.30 0.92 7.07
N TRP A 102 -5.38 0.09 8.12
CA TRP A 102 -4.22 -0.48 8.80
C TRP A 102 -4.44 -1.98 8.97
N ILE A 103 -3.49 -2.77 8.45
CA ILE A 103 -3.52 -4.23 8.53
C ILE A 103 -2.21 -4.71 9.14
N VAL A 104 -2.29 -5.60 10.12
CA VAL A 104 -1.10 -6.14 10.80
C VAL A 104 -0.66 -7.43 10.11
N LYS A 105 0.64 -7.57 9.87
CA LYS A 105 1.24 -8.80 9.33
C LYS A 105 1.28 -9.89 10.42
N PRO A 106 1.12 -11.17 10.06
CA PRO A 106 0.86 -11.70 8.72
C PRO A 106 -0.59 -11.42 8.29
N PHE A 107 -0.80 -11.21 7.00
CA PHE A 107 -2.14 -10.92 6.50
C PHE A 107 -2.91 -12.21 6.19
N ASP A 108 -4.22 -12.14 6.35
CA ASP A 108 -5.14 -13.20 5.90
C ASP A 108 -5.53 -12.84 4.45
N PRO A 109 -5.27 -13.72 3.47
CA PRO A 109 -5.56 -13.40 2.07
C PRO A 109 -7.01 -13.00 1.80
N GLU A 110 -7.97 -13.70 2.37
CA GLU A 110 -9.39 -13.40 2.17
C GLU A 110 -9.79 -12.05 2.76
N LYS A 111 -9.28 -11.75 3.96
CA LYS A 111 -9.54 -10.47 4.62
C LYS A 111 -8.90 -9.32 3.86
N LEU A 112 -7.68 -9.51 3.36
CA LEU A 112 -6.99 -8.49 2.58
C LEU A 112 -7.79 -8.14 1.33
N ILE A 113 -8.21 -9.14 0.57
CA ILE A 113 -9.01 -8.93 -0.64
C ILE A 113 -10.33 -8.24 -0.31
N SER A 114 -10.98 -8.65 0.76
CA SER A 114 -12.22 -8.03 1.23
C SER A 114 -12.04 -6.54 1.54
N VAL A 115 -10.95 -6.19 2.22
CA VAL A 115 -10.64 -4.79 2.54
C VAL A 115 -10.40 -3.99 1.26
N ILE A 116 -9.63 -4.55 0.32
CA ILE A 116 -9.37 -3.89 -0.97
C ILE A 116 -10.68 -3.60 -1.69
N GLN A 117 -11.56 -4.59 -1.79
CA GLN A 117 -12.84 -4.45 -2.46
C GLN A 117 -13.73 -3.40 -1.79
N ARG A 118 -13.60 -3.23 -0.48
CA ARG A 118 -14.38 -2.27 0.29
C ARG A 118 -13.91 -0.84 0.05
N VAL A 119 -12.61 -0.61 -0.11
CA VAL A 119 -12.05 0.74 -0.25
C VAL A 119 -11.96 1.21 -1.70
N VAL A 120 -12.02 0.30 -2.65
CA VAL A 120 -12.02 0.64 -4.08
C VAL A 120 -13.46 0.73 -4.58
N HIS A 121 -13.80 1.85 -5.17
CA HIS A 121 -15.17 2.10 -5.68
C HIS A 121 -15.19 2.36 -7.16
#